data_a0d13d352a388d64a8328e6b3db7f161
#
_entry.id   a0d13d352a388d64a8328e6b3db7f161
#
_cell.length_a   1.000
_cell.length_b   1.000
_cell.length_c   1.000
_cell.angle_alpha   90.00
_cell.angle_beta   90.00
_cell.angle_gamma   90.00
#
_symmetry.space_group_name_H-M   'P 1'
#
loop_
_entity.id
_entity.type
_entity.pdbx_description
1 polymer ?
#
loop_
_entity_poly.entity_id
_entity_poly.type
_entity_poly.pdbx_seq_one_letter_code
_entity_poly.pdbx_strand_id
1 'polypeptide(L)'
;IIDEMSMVDTWLAHQLLKAIPEGAQVIFVGDQDQLPPVGPGQVLKDLLASKRIPTVELTDIYRLSEGSSIIELSNQMKKGQLPHNITAKTSDRSFIQAGPEQIAKVVEQVIKSALAKGHTIKELQVLAPMYKGPAGIDALNKMIQQMVNPNDTKKRKELVFGETTYRINDKVLQLVNQPESQVYNGDMGEVISISKANENVEKQDLMIVSFEGIEVTYQRNDLGQLTLSYCCSIHKSQGSEFPIVIMPAVRSHM
;
A
#
# COMPACT_ATOMS: atom_id res chain seq x y z
N ILE A 1 -14.33 18.48 8.44
CA ILE A 1 -12.99 18.40 7.82
C ILE A 1 -12.98 17.18 6.92
N ILE A 2 -12.50 17.32 5.69
CA ILE A 2 -12.37 16.24 4.71
C ILE A 2 -10.91 16.18 4.31
N ASP A 3 -10.26 15.10 4.68
CA ASP A 3 -8.85 14.86 4.40
C ASP A 3 -8.66 14.01 3.14
N GLU A 4 -7.43 13.92 2.65
CA GLU A 4 -7.03 13.18 1.44
C GLU A 4 -7.82 13.57 0.18
N MET A 5 -8.13 14.86 0.02
CA MET A 5 -8.89 15.38 -1.13
C MET A 5 -8.21 15.13 -2.48
N SER A 6 -6.91 14.87 -2.52
CA SER A 6 -6.19 14.43 -3.73
C SER A 6 -6.72 13.12 -4.32
N MET A 7 -7.36 12.26 -3.49
CA MET A 7 -7.94 10.97 -3.89
C MET A 7 -9.39 11.10 -4.40
N VAL A 8 -10.00 12.28 -4.33
CA VAL A 8 -11.41 12.50 -4.65
C VAL A 8 -11.57 12.86 -6.13
N ASP A 9 -12.22 11.98 -6.87
CA ASP A 9 -12.62 12.20 -8.27
C ASP A 9 -13.89 13.04 -8.39
N THR A 10 -14.29 13.38 -9.62
CA THR A 10 -15.46 14.22 -9.88
C THR A 10 -16.76 13.60 -9.38
N TRP A 11 -16.92 12.28 -9.50
CA TRP A 11 -18.14 11.61 -9.06
C TRP A 11 -18.26 11.62 -7.53
N LEU A 12 -17.18 11.27 -6.84
CA LEU A 12 -17.14 11.27 -5.38
C LEU A 12 -17.31 12.68 -4.82
N ALA A 13 -16.67 13.68 -5.43
CA ALA A 13 -16.86 15.09 -5.06
C ALA A 13 -18.31 15.54 -5.19
N HIS A 14 -18.99 15.11 -6.28
CA HIS A 14 -20.41 15.42 -6.47
C HIS A 14 -21.27 14.82 -5.34
N GLN A 15 -21.05 13.54 -4.98
CA GLN A 15 -21.79 12.91 -3.89
C GLN A 15 -21.50 13.58 -2.54
N LEU A 16 -20.22 13.90 -2.29
CA LEU A 16 -19.80 14.60 -1.09
C LEU A 16 -20.51 15.95 -0.94
N LEU A 17 -20.47 16.78 -1.99
CA LEU A 17 -21.09 18.11 -1.97
C LEU A 17 -22.61 18.04 -1.77
N LYS A 18 -23.28 17.02 -2.31
CA LYS A 18 -24.71 16.79 -2.08
C LYS A 18 -25.04 16.38 -0.64
N ALA A 19 -24.11 15.73 0.04
CA ALA A 19 -24.29 15.28 1.41
C ALA A 19 -23.99 16.37 2.46
N ILE A 20 -23.33 17.46 2.07
CA ILE A 20 -23.02 18.57 2.98
C ILE A 20 -24.31 19.37 3.27
N PRO A 21 -24.70 19.50 4.54
CA PRO A 21 -25.87 20.31 4.90
C PRO A 21 -25.68 21.78 4.53
N GLU A 22 -26.78 22.44 4.20
CA GLU A 22 -26.78 23.89 3.95
C GLU A 22 -26.31 24.65 5.19
N GLY A 23 -25.41 25.64 4.99
CA GLY A 23 -24.81 26.42 6.07
C GLY A 23 -23.62 25.75 6.78
N ALA A 24 -23.25 24.51 6.42
CA ALA A 24 -22.10 23.85 7.01
C ALA A 24 -20.77 24.48 6.50
N GLN A 25 -19.83 24.67 7.42
CA GLN A 25 -18.46 25.05 7.08
C GLN A 25 -17.65 23.79 6.78
N VAL A 26 -16.98 23.77 5.61
CA VAL A 26 -16.19 22.61 5.17
C VAL A 26 -14.74 23.03 5.00
N ILE A 27 -13.82 22.19 5.48
CA ILE A 27 -12.39 22.34 5.29
C ILE A 27 -11.92 21.11 4.49
N PHE A 28 -11.38 21.36 3.30
CA PHE A 28 -10.72 20.36 2.47
C PHE A 28 -9.22 20.35 2.76
N VAL A 29 -8.66 19.17 3.01
CA VAL A 29 -7.24 18.95 3.25
C VAL A 29 -6.71 17.96 2.22
N GLY A 30 -5.53 18.19 1.66
CA GLY A 30 -4.92 17.29 0.68
C GLY A 30 -3.69 17.90 0.02
N ASP A 31 -2.95 17.08 -0.71
CA ASP A 31 -1.75 17.47 -1.45
C ASP A 31 -2.00 17.29 -2.97
N GLN A 32 -2.06 18.40 -3.71
CA GLN A 32 -2.29 18.38 -5.17
C GLN A 32 -1.17 17.70 -5.98
N ASP A 33 0.00 17.52 -5.37
CA ASP A 33 1.17 16.88 -5.99
C ASP A 33 1.25 15.38 -5.75
N GLN A 34 0.35 14.83 -4.91
CA GLN A 34 0.19 13.39 -4.76
C GLN A 34 -0.44 12.77 -6.02
N LEU A 35 -0.55 11.45 -6.05
CA LEU A 35 -1.17 10.74 -7.16
C LEU A 35 -2.60 11.25 -7.39
N PRO A 36 -3.00 11.45 -8.66
CA PRO A 36 -4.37 11.80 -8.98
C PRO A 36 -5.34 10.66 -8.62
N PRO A 37 -6.63 10.95 -8.48
CA PRO A 37 -7.64 9.91 -8.29
C PRO A 37 -7.60 8.87 -9.41
N VAL A 38 -7.99 7.63 -9.12
CA VAL A 38 -8.15 6.57 -10.13
C VAL A 38 -9.32 6.88 -11.06
N GLY A 39 -10.39 7.49 -10.53
CA GLY A 39 -11.53 7.97 -11.30
C GLY A 39 -11.25 9.30 -12.03
N PRO A 40 -12.18 9.75 -12.88
CA PRO A 40 -11.98 10.94 -13.71
C PRO A 40 -12.02 12.24 -12.89
N GLY A 41 -11.13 13.18 -13.25
CA GLY A 41 -11.04 14.53 -12.66
C GLY A 41 -10.00 14.67 -11.55
N GLN A 42 -9.61 15.91 -11.30
CA GLN A 42 -8.63 16.29 -10.28
C GLN A 42 -9.20 17.45 -9.45
N VAL A 43 -10.28 17.16 -8.70
CA VAL A 43 -11.12 18.18 -8.05
C VAL A 43 -10.31 19.12 -7.15
N LEU A 44 -9.42 18.59 -6.30
CA LEU A 44 -8.59 19.44 -5.44
C LEU A 44 -7.75 20.43 -6.25
N LYS A 45 -7.07 19.95 -7.29
CA LYS A 45 -6.23 20.77 -8.16
C LYS A 45 -7.03 21.85 -8.90
N ASP A 46 -8.24 21.50 -9.38
CA ASP A 46 -9.13 22.43 -10.07
C ASP A 46 -9.67 23.50 -9.11
N LEU A 47 -10.02 23.12 -7.87
CA LEU A 47 -10.44 24.07 -6.84
C LEU A 47 -9.33 25.07 -6.50
N LEU A 48 -8.08 24.59 -6.31
CA LEU A 48 -6.92 25.44 -6.07
C LEU A 48 -6.64 26.38 -7.25
N ALA A 49 -6.66 25.85 -8.47
CA ALA A 49 -6.44 26.64 -9.68
C ALA A 49 -7.51 27.71 -9.91
N SER A 50 -8.74 27.49 -9.46
CA SER A 50 -9.84 28.45 -9.56
C SER A 50 -9.62 29.75 -8.79
N LYS A 51 -8.81 29.69 -7.72
CA LYS A 51 -8.54 30.79 -6.77
C LYS A 51 -9.81 31.43 -6.16
N ARG A 52 -10.93 30.71 -6.18
CA ARG A 52 -12.22 31.18 -5.64
C ARG A 52 -12.47 30.77 -4.20
N ILE A 53 -11.69 29.82 -3.69
CA ILE A 53 -11.82 29.31 -2.32
C ILE A 53 -10.61 29.78 -1.52
N PRO A 54 -10.81 30.32 -0.30
CA PRO A 54 -9.72 30.66 0.59
C PRO A 54 -8.81 29.45 0.81
N THR A 55 -7.51 29.64 0.60
CA THR A 55 -6.53 28.54 0.63
C THR A 55 -5.37 28.91 1.53
N VAL A 56 -4.93 27.95 2.33
CA VAL A 56 -3.67 28.00 3.09
C VAL A 56 -2.77 26.89 2.56
N GLU A 57 -1.58 27.25 2.11
CA GLU A 57 -0.58 26.32 1.64
C GLU A 57 0.48 26.09 2.74
N LEU A 58 0.68 24.82 3.13
CA LEU A 58 1.72 24.44 4.07
C LEU A 58 2.97 24.09 3.27
N THR A 59 4.06 24.81 3.50
CA THR A 59 5.31 24.70 2.75
C THR A 59 6.40 23.92 3.50
N ASP A 60 6.28 23.81 4.82
CA ASP A 60 7.31 23.20 5.66
C ASP A 60 7.07 21.71 5.84
N ILE A 61 8.10 20.91 5.60
CA ILE A 61 8.06 19.44 5.71
C ILE A 61 8.75 19.01 7.01
N TYR A 62 7.96 18.56 7.99
CA TYR A 62 8.47 18.14 9.31
C TYR A 62 8.64 16.62 9.48
N ARG A 63 8.08 15.80 8.58
CA ARG A 63 8.05 14.32 8.72
C ARG A 63 9.38 13.62 8.50
N LEU A 64 10.28 14.22 7.74
CA LEU A 64 11.58 13.65 7.42
C LEU A 64 12.68 14.58 7.93
N SER A 65 13.81 14.00 8.36
CA SER A 65 14.95 14.79 8.84
C SER A 65 15.44 15.79 7.80
N GLU A 66 15.90 16.95 8.24
CA GLU A 66 16.61 17.89 7.39
C GLU A 66 17.74 17.18 6.61
N GLY A 67 17.82 17.37 5.30
CA GLY A 67 18.83 16.74 4.44
C GLY A 67 18.45 15.36 3.88
N SER A 68 17.18 14.92 3.99
CA SER A 68 16.72 13.69 3.34
C SER A 68 16.83 13.78 1.82
N SER A 69 17.55 12.83 1.22
CA SER A 69 17.68 12.73 -0.24
C SER A 69 16.39 12.25 -0.93
N ILE A 70 15.46 11.66 -0.17
CA ILE A 70 14.14 11.25 -0.65
C ILE A 70 13.28 12.50 -0.87
N ILE A 71 13.30 13.47 0.06
CA ILE A 71 12.59 14.75 -0.09
C ILE A 71 13.14 15.52 -1.28
N GLU A 72 14.46 15.62 -1.39
CA GLU A 72 15.11 16.31 -2.51
C GLU A 72 14.69 15.71 -3.85
N LEU A 73 14.72 14.36 -3.96
CA LEU A 73 14.28 13.65 -5.14
C LEU A 73 12.80 13.93 -5.45
N SER A 74 11.92 13.84 -4.46
CA SER A 74 10.48 14.11 -4.61
C SER A 74 10.24 15.53 -5.13
N ASN A 75 10.89 16.54 -4.54
CA ASN A 75 10.74 17.95 -4.96
C ASN A 75 11.25 18.20 -6.38
N GLN A 76 12.32 17.52 -6.80
CA GLN A 76 12.82 17.62 -8.18
C GLN A 76 11.85 16.94 -9.16
N MET A 77 11.32 15.77 -8.81
CA MET A 77 10.33 15.07 -9.64
C MET A 77 9.04 15.87 -9.80
N LYS A 78 8.55 16.55 -8.74
CA LYS A 78 7.39 17.47 -8.80
C LYS A 78 7.62 18.60 -9.81
N LYS A 79 8.86 19.05 -10.00
CA LYS A 79 9.25 20.06 -10.98
C LYS A 79 9.53 19.47 -12.38
N GLY A 80 9.28 18.17 -12.60
CA GLY A 80 9.58 17.47 -13.85
C GLY A 80 11.09 17.30 -14.11
N GLN A 81 11.91 17.37 -13.06
CA GLN A 81 13.36 17.25 -13.15
C GLN A 81 13.82 15.94 -12.52
N LEU A 82 14.80 15.29 -13.14
CA LEU A 82 15.50 14.15 -12.53
C LEU A 82 16.90 14.60 -12.12
N PRO A 83 17.34 14.32 -10.90
CA PRO A 83 18.68 14.67 -10.45
C PRO A 83 19.73 13.89 -11.25
N HIS A 84 20.83 14.54 -11.62
CA HIS A 84 21.95 13.87 -12.28
C HIS A 84 22.54 12.72 -11.49
N ASN A 85 22.38 12.77 -10.16
CA ASN A 85 22.86 11.77 -9.21
C ASN A 85 21.79 10.78 -8.75
N ILE A 86 20.72 10.55 -9.54
CA ILE A 86 19.61 9.65 -9.17
C ILE A 86 20.09 8.25 -8.76
N THR A 87 21.16 7.77 -9.38
CA THR A 87 21.75 6.44 -9.12
C THR A 87 22.73 6.43 -7.95
N ALA A 88 23.07 7.59 -7.37
CA ALA A 88 23.98 7.67 -6.25
C ALA A 88 23.37 7.05 -4.99
N LYS A 89 24.19 6.32 -4.24
CA LYS A 89 23.81 5.81 -2.92
C LYS A 89 23.91 6.95 -1.91
N THR A 90 22.86 7.16 -1.14
CA THR A 90 22.81 8.12 -0.02
C THR A 90 22.56 7.39 1.30
N SER A 91 22.41 8.13 2.40
CA SER A 91 22.11 7.55 3.70
C SER A 91 20.72 6.89 3.77
N ASP A 92 19.75 7.46 3.05
CA ASP A 92 18.33 7.09 3.10
C ASP A 92 17.77 6.54 1.77
N ARG A 93 18.58 6.54 0.70
CA ARG A 93 18.17 6.10 -0.62
C ARG A 93 19.27 5.32 -1.35
N SER A 94 18.87 4.27 -2.06
CA SER A 94 19.76 3.52 -2.94
C SER A 94 19.05 3.21 -4.26
N PHE A 95 19.77 3.29 -5.36
CA PHE A 95 19.32 2.86 -6.68
C PHE A 95 20.13 1.63 -7.10
N ILE A 96 19.43 0.54 -7.46
CA ILE A 96 20.03 -0.72 -7.89
C ILE A 96 19.61 -0.95 -9.34
N GLN A 97 20.53 -0.85 -10.26
CA GLN A 97 20.28 -1.16 -11.67
C GLN A 97 20.18 -2.68 -11.87
N ALA A 98 19.09 -3.14 -12.50
CA ALA A 98 18.85 -4.55 -12.78
C ALA A 98 18.13 -4.72 -14.12
N GLY A 99 18.38 -5.81 -14.81
CA GLY A 99 17.57 -6.21 -15.95
C GLY A 99 16.20 -6.73 -15.51
N PRO A 100 15.17 -6.73 -16.39
CA PRO A 100 13.82 -7.16 -16.04
C PRO A 100 13.76 -8.56 -15.40
N GLU A 101 14.58 -9.50 -15.89
CA GLU A 101 14.69 -10.88 -15.40
C GLU A 101 15.33 -10.98 -14.00
N GLN A 102 16.03 -9.93 -13.56
CA GLN A 102 16.76 -9.93 -12.28
C GLN A 102 15.98 -9.26 -11.15
N ILE A 103 14.92 -8.53 -11.46
CA ILE A 103 14.20 -7.70 -10.49
C ILE A 103 13.74 -8.50 -9.29
N ALA A 104 13.07 -9.63 -9.48
CA ALA A 104 12.59 -10.46 -8.38
C ALA A 104 13.75 -10.90 -7.47
N LYS A 105 14.89 -11.27 -8.05
CA LYS A 105 16.09 -11.67 -7.31
C LYS A 105 16.72 -10.48 -6.55
N VAL A 106 16.72 -9.30 -7.14
CA VAL A 106 17.21 -8.08 -6.47
C VAL A 106 16.31 -7.71 -5.31
N VAL A 107 14.98 -7.72 -5.50
CA VAL A 107 14.01 -7.49 -4.42
C VAL A 107 14.23 -8.49 -3.28
N GLU A 108 14.37 -9.78 -3.60
CA GLU A 108 14.67 -10.82 -2.61
C GLU A 108 15.95 -10.53 -1.82
N GLN A 109 17.04 -10.15 -2.50
CA GLN A 109 18.32 -9.81 -1.86
C GLN A 109 18.22 -8.60 -0.94
N VAL A 110 17.49 -7.56 -1.36
CA VAL A 110 17.29 -6.35 -0.56
C VAL A 110 16.50 -6.68 0.70
N ILE A 111 15.41 -7.46 0.60
CA ILE A 111 14.64 -7.90 1.76
C ILE A 111 15.50 -8.73 2.70
N LYS A 112 16.23 -9.74 2.19
CA LYS A 112 17.14 -10.56 3.00
C LYS A 112 18.18 -9.71 3.74
N SER A 113 18.74 -8.72 3.06
CA SER A 113 19.72 -7.80 3.66
C SER A 113 19.10 -6.95 4.77
N ALA A 114 17.87 -6.48 4.61
CA ALA A 114 17.17 -5.70 5.62
C ALA A 114 16.83 -6.57 6.86
N LEU A 115 16.31 -7.79 6.63
CA LEU A 115 16.04 -8.75 7.72
C LEU A 115 17.31 -9.13 8.49
N ALA A 116 18.44 -9.34 7.78
CA ALA A 116 19.73 -9.62 8.41
C ALA A 116 20.27 -8.45 9.25
N LYS A 117 19.81 -7.22 9.00
CA LYS A 117 20.14 -6.03 9.80
C LYS A 117 19.18 -5.80 10.96
N GLY A 118 18.24 -6.72 11.20
CA GLY A 118 17.30 -6.67 12.31
C GLY A 118 15.96 -6.01 12.01
N HIS A 119 15.71 -5.59 10.77
CA HIS A 119 14.38 -5.13 10.38
C HIS A 119 13.39 -6.29 10.30
N THR A 120 12.12 -6.00 10.52
CA THR A 120 11.03 -6.96 10.40
C THR A 120 10.35 -6.84 9.04
N ILE A 121 9.66 -7.90 8.61
CA ILE A 121 8.88 -7.83 7.35
C ILE A 121 7.72 -6.83 7.43
N LYS A 122 7.26 -6.47 8.63
CA LYS A 122 6.23 -5.45 8.83
C LYS A 122 6.72 -4.04 8.47
N GLU A 123 8.02 -3.77 8.69
CA GLU A 123 8.66 -2.49 8.38
C GLU A 123 8.99 -2.33 6.89
N LEU A 124 8.93 -3.43 6.11
CA LEU A 124 9.23 -3.40 4.69
C LEU A 124 7.95 -3.40 3.86
N GLN A 125 7.93 -2.57 2.82
CA GLN A 125 6.87 -2.58 1.81
C GLN A 125 7.45 -2.57 0.40
N VAL A 126 7.03 -3.54 -0.41
CA VAL A 126 7.31 -3.52 -1.85
C VAL A 126 6.14 -2.86 -2.56
N LEU A 127 6.42 -1.90 -3.46
CA LEU A 127 5.42 -1.19 -4.25
C LEU A 127 5.65 -1.47 -5.72
N ALA A 128 4.64 -1.95 -6.43
CA ALA A 128 4.72 -2.17 -7.87
C ALA A 128 3.50 -1.58 -8.60
N PRO A 129 3.68 -1.02 -9.81
CA PRO A 129 2.59 -0.38 -10.54
C PRO A 129 1.66 -1.37 -11.27
N MET A 130 2.08 -2.63 -11.43
CA MET A 130 1.37 -3.65 -12.21
C MET A 130 1.12 -4.91 -11.40
N TYR A 131 -0.02 -5.57 -11.65
CA TYR A 131 -0.35 -6.85 -11.00
C TYR A 131 0.37 -8.03 -11.64
N LYS A 132 0.46 -8.07 -12.96
CA LYS A 132 0.99 -9.20 -13.73
C LYS A 132 2.44 -8.98 -14.16
N GLY A 133 3.11 -10.08 -14.52
CA GLY A 133 4.49 -10.08 -14.98
C GLY A 133 5.51 -10.43 -13.88
N PRO A 134 6.80 -10.62 -14.23
CA PRO A 134 7.84 -11.09 -13.30
C PRO A 134 8.17 -10.08 -12.19
N ALA A 135 7.95 -8.79 -12.43
CA ALA A 135 8.07 -7.71 -11.44
C ALA A 135 6.69 -7.21 -10.95
N GLY A 136 5.63 -7.97 -11.21
CA GLY A 136 4.26 -7.64 -10.81
C GLY A 136 3.94 -8.06 -9.38
N ILE A 137 2.89 -7.46 -8.83
CA ILE A 137 2.44 -7.65 -7.44
C ILE A 137 2.21 -9.14 -7.13
N ASP A 138 1.53 -9.87 -8.03
CA ASP A 138 1.17 -11.27 -7.79
C ASP A 138 2.42 -12.16 -7.66
N ALA A 139 3.39 -11.98 -8.55
CA ALA A 139 4.63 -12.75 -8.55
C ALA A 139 5.51 -12.40 -7.34
N LEU A 140 5.62 -11.10 -7.02
CA LEU A 140 6.41 -10.63 -5.89
C LEU A 140 5.79 -11.07 -4.55
N ASN A 141 4.48 -11.04 -4.39
CA ASN A 141 3.81 -11.56 -3.19
C ASN A 141 4.10 -13.05 -2.96
N LYS A 142 3.96 -13.87 -4.00
CA LYS A 142 4.25 -15.31 -3.92
C LYS A 142 5.73 -15.57 -3.56
N MET A 143 6.65 -14.85 -4.19
CA MET A 143 8.09 -14.98 -3.94
C MET A 143 8.44 -14.58 -2.51
N ILE A 144 7.95 -13.42 -2.05
CA ILE A 144 8.25 -12.91 -0.71
C ILE A 144 7.62 -13.81 0.36
N GLN A 145 6.36 -14.23 0.19
CA GLN A 145 5.71 -15.16 1.10
C GLN A 145 6.52 -16.45 1.26
N GLN A 146 6.96 -17.06 0.15
CA GLN A 146 7.76 -18.29 0.19
C GLN A 146 9.10 -18.07 0.90
N MET A 147 9.69 -16.89 0.79
CA MET A 147 10.95 -16.54 1.44
C MET A 147 10.81 -16.32 2.95
N VAL A 148 9.78 -15.55 3.39
CA VAL A 148 9.66 -15.11 4.79
C VAL A 148 8.70 -15.96 5.61
N ASN A 149 7.76 -16.65 4.96
CA ASN A 149 6.74 -17.50 5.59
C ASN A 149 6.54 -18.82 4.82
N PRO A 150 7.62 -19.63 4.63
CA PRO A 150 7.54 -20.89 3.89
C PRO A 150 6.72 -21.94 4.65
N ASN A 151 6.12 -22.88 3.89
CA ASN A 151 5.48 -24.07 4.45
C ASN A 151 6.15 -25.37 3.94
N ASP A 152 7.47 -25.42 4.01
CA ASP A 152 8.28 -26.52 3.48
C ASP A 152 7.98 -27.86 4.16
N THR A 153 7.58 -27.83 5.43
CA THR A 153 7.24 -29.02 6.21
C THR A 153 5.79 -29.47 6.03
N LYS A 154 4.96 -28.69 5.31
CA LYS A 154 3.51 -28.89 5.17
C LYS A 154 2.75 -29.04 6.50
N LYS A 155 3.33 -28.55 7.59
CA LYS A 155 2.74 -28.59 8.94
C LYS A 155 1.94 -27.35 9.29
N ARG A 156 2.15 -26.26 8.55
CA ARG A 156 1.40 -25.02 8.77
C ARG A 156 0.02 -25.12 8.13
N LYS A 157 -0.98 -24.59 8.81
CA LYS A 157 -2.32 -24.47 8.26
C LYS A 157 -2.32 -23.43 7.15
N GLU A 158 -2.92 -23.80 6.04
CA GLU A 158 -3.08 -22.96 4.87
C GLU A 158 -4.54 -22.92 4.45
N LEU A 159 -4.97 -21.76 3.96
CA LEU A 159 -6.28 -21.58 3.36
C LEU A 159 -6.10 -21.07 1.92
N VAL A 160 -6.62 -21.83 0.97
CA VAL A 160 -6.51 -21.51 -0.45
C VAL A 160 -7.80 -20.86 -0.93
N PHE A 161 -7.67 -19.69 -1.56
CA PHE A 161 -8.76 -18.98 -2.22
C PHE A 161 -8.30 -18.47 -3.60
N GLY A 162 -8.89 -19.01 -4.65
CA GLY A 162 -8.42 -18.75 -6.00
C GLY A 162 -6.95 -19.13 -6.19
N GLU A 163 -6.14 -18.20 -6.64
CA GLU A 163 -4.69 -18.38 -6.83
C GLU A 163 -3.86 -18.00 -5.59
N THR A 164 -4.51 -17.54 -4.52
CA THR A 164 -3.86 -17.08 -3.29
C THR A 164 -3.91 -18.15 -2.23
N THR A 165 -2.77 -18.41 -1.59
CA THR A 165 -2.67 -19.26 -0.41
C THR A 165 -2.32 -18.38 0.78
N TYR A 166 -3.19 -18.37 1.79
CA TYR A 166 -2.97 -17.66 3.04
C TYR A 166 -2.37 -18.59 4.10
N ARG A 167 -1.44 -18.07 4.89
CA ARG A 167 -0.76 -18.75 5.99
C ARG A 167 -0.80 -17.89 7.24
N ILE A 168 -0.75 -18.51 8.40
CA ILE A 168 -0.56 -17.78 9.66
C ILE A 168 0.74 -16.96 9.56
N ASN A 169 0.71 -15.72 10.04
CA ASN A 169 1.74 -14.67 9.95
C ASN A 169 1.88 -14.03 8.56
N ASP A 170 0.97 -14.29 7.60
CA ASP A 170 0.96 -13.54 6.36
C ASP A 170 0.52 -12.09 6.58
N LYS A 171 1.19 -11.18 5.88
CA LYS A 171 0.79 -9.78 5.77
C LYS A 171 -0.28 -9.66 4.70
N VAL A 172 -1.43 -9.10 5.06
CA VAL A 172 -2.60 -8.96 4.17
C VAL A 172 -3.12 -7.53 4.14
N LEU A 173 -3.87 -7.23 3.10
CA LEU A 173 -4.53 -5.94 2.87
C LEU A 173 -6.03 -6.16 2.72
N GLN A 174 -6.82 -5.35 3.41
CA GLN A 174 -8.26 -5.26 3.24
C GLN A 174 -8.61 -4.52 1.94
N LEU A 175 -9.52 -5.06 1.16
CA LEU A 175 -9.90 -4.51 -0.15
C LEU A 175 -11.23 -3.77 -0.16
N VAL A 176 -12.06 -3.97 0.87
CA VAL A 176 -13.40 -3.39 0.98
C VAL A 176 -13.63 -2.83 2.39
N ASN A 177 -14.52 -1.84 2.51
CA ASN A 177 -14.87 -1.30 3.81
C ASN A 177 -15.78 -2.26 4.57
N GLN A 178 -15.48 -2.50 5.85
CA GLN A 178 -16.29 -3.21 6.84
C GLN A 178 -16.53 -2.30 8.07
N PRO A 179 -17.42 -1.31 7.99
CA PRO A 179 -17.63 -0.33 9.06
C PRO A 179 -18.02 -0.97 10.39
N GLU A 180 -18.78 -2.06 10.38
CA GLU A 180 -19.19 -2.83 11.56
C GLU A 180 -18.01 -3.45 12.32
N SER A 181 -16.94 -3.78 11.61
CA SER A 181 -15.70 -4.29 12.18
C SER A 181 -14.64 -3.19 12.37
N GLN A 182 -14.93 -1.95 12.00
CA GLN A 182 -13.99 -0.81 12.00
C GLN A 182 -12.72 -1.07 11.18
N VAL A 183 -12.84 -1.84 10.09
CA VAL A 183 -11.75 -2.14 9.16
C VAL A 183 -12.13 -1.64 7.77
N TYR A 184 -11.19 -0.99 7.10
CA TYR A 184 -11.47 -0.27 5.87
C TYR A 184 -10.55 -0.71 4.73
N ASN A 185 -10.95 -0.37 3.52
CA ASN A 185 -10.14 -0.60 2.32
C ASN A 185 -8.80 0.13 2.43
N GLY A 186 -7.71 -0.62 2.35
CA GLY A 186 -6.34 -0.13 2.53
C GLY A 186 -5.72 -0.52 3.86
N ASP A 187 -6.50 -0.97 4.84
CA ASP A 187 -5.95 -1.41 6.12
C ASP A 187 -5.09 -2.67 5.95
N MET A 188 -3.92 -2.65 6.57
CA MET A 188 -2.99 -3.77 6.57
C MET A 188 -3.13 -4.59 7.85
N GLY A 189 -3.19 -5.90 7.71
CA GLY A 189 -3.32 -6.84 8.83
C GLY A 189 -2.37 -8.01 8.72
N GLU A 190 -2.41 -8.83 9.75
CA GLU A 190 -1.67 -10.09 9.86
C GLU A 190 -2.63 -11.25 10.10
N VAL A 191 -2.47 -12.34 9.37
CA VAL A 191 -3.21 -13.59 9.62
C VAL A 191 -2.72 -14.20 10.92
N ILE A 192 -3.56 -14.20 11.95
CA ILE A 192 -3.21 -14.71 13.28
C ILE A 192 -3.71 -16.13 13.54
N SER A 193 -4.75 -16.58 12.84
CA SER A 193 -5.29 -17.93 12.99
C SER A 193 -5.94 -18.44 11.71
N ILE A 194 -5.84 -19.74 11.50
CA ILE A 194 -6.57 -20.50 10.47
C ILE A 194 -7.15 -21.74 11.12
N SER A 195 -8.47 -21.94 11.00
CA SER A 195 -9.20 -23.10 11.49
C SER A 195 -9.93 -23.78 10.34
N LYS A 196 -9.75 -25.09 10.20
CA LYS A 196 -10.46 -25.87 9.19
C LYS A 196 -11.86 -26.26 9.67
N ALA A 197 -12.75 -26.56 8.72
CA ALA A 197 -14.15 -26.91 8.99
C ALA A 197 -14.34 -28.08 9.99
N ASN A 198 -13.39 -29.01 10.04
CA ASN A 198 -13.40 -30.14 10.98
C ASN A 198 -12.84 -29.80 12.37
N GLU A 199 -12.35 -28.59 12.58
CA GLU A 199 -11.65 -28.17 13.81
C GLU A 199 -12.46 -27.14 14.61
N ASN A 200 -13.59 -26.66 14.07
CA ASN A 200 -14.40 -25.64 14.73
C ASN A 200 -15.91 -26.01 14.74
N VAL A 201 -16.65 -25.33 15.61
CA VAL A 201 -18.10 -25.57 15.82
C VAL A 201 -18.91 -25.14 14.61
N GLU A 202 -18.45 -24.13 13.88
CA GLU A 202 -19.15 -23.56 12.72
C GLU A 202 -19.07 -24.47 11.48
N LYS A 203 -18.21 -25.51 11.51
CA LYS A 203 -17.98 -26.45 10.41
C LYS A 203 -17.64 -25.77 9.09
N GLN A 204 -16.93 -24.64 9.17
CA GLN A 204 -16.48 -23.85 8.03
C GLN A 204 -14.99 -23.53 8.17
N ASP A 205 -14.31 -23.33 7.03
CA ASP A 205 -12.94 -22.81 7.04
C ASP A 205 -12.98 -21.34 7.47
N LEU A 206 -12.24 -21.02 8.53
CA LEU A 206 -12.18 -19.68 9.12
C LEU A 206 -10.73 -19.17 9.12
N MET A 207 -10.58 -17.89 8.90
CA MET A 207 -9.32 -17.17 9.04
C MET A 207 -9.53 -15.92 9.90
N ILE A 208 -8.67 -15.71 10.88
CA ILE A 208 -8.69 -14.50 11.71
C ILE A 208 -7.51 -13.62 11.32
N VAL A 209 -7.81 -12.37 11.05
CA VAL A 209 -6.81 -11.33 10.72
C VAL A 209 -6.86 -10.26 11.80
N SER A 210 -5.69 -9.84 12.27
CA SER A 210 -5.54 -8.72 13.20
C SER A 210 -5.12 -7.48 12.41
N PHE A 211 -5.92 -6.42 12.51
CA PHE A 211 -5.65 -5.07 11.99
C PHE A 211 -5.42 -4.14 13.18
N GLU A 212 -4.16 -3.84 13.50
CA GLU A 212 -3.77 -2.96 14.61
C GLU A 212 -4.47 -3.29 15.95
N GLY A 213 -4.69 -4.58 16.21
CA GLY A 213 -5.35 -5.07 17.42
C GLY A 213 -6.85 -5.32 17.28
N ILE A 214 -7.47 -4.97 16.17
CA ILE A 214 -8.84 -5.35 15.83
C ILE A 214 -8.80 -6.72 15.12
N GLU A 215 -9.43 -7.73 15.71
CA GLU A 215 -9.49 -9.06 15.15
C GLU A 215 -10.79 -9.25 14.34
N VAL A 216 -10.65 -9.62 13.08
CA VAL A 216 -11.78 -9.89 12.19
C VAL A 216 -11.73 -11.32 11.70
N THR A 217 -12.87 -12.01 11.81
CA THR A 217 -13.02 -13.38 11.31
C THR A 217 -13.58 -13.37 9.89
N TYR A 218 -12.89 -14.05 9.00
CA TYR A 218 -13.27 -14.24 7.60
C TYR A 218 -13.66 -15.68 7.36
N GLN A 219 -14.85 -15.89 6.81
CA GLN A 219 -15.27 -17.16 6.25
C GLN A 219 -14.70 -17.31 4.83
N ARG A 220 -14.80 -18.53 4.27
CA ARG A 220 -14.27 -18.80 2.93
C ARG A 220 -14.80 -17.82 1.86
N ASN A 221 -16.07 -17.43 1.93
CA ASN A 221 -16.70 -16.51 0.97
C ASN A 221 -16.19 -15.07 1.12
N ASP A 222 -15.67 -14.72 2.30
CA ASP A 222 -15.18 -13.36 2.59
C ASP A 222 -13.72 -13.15 2.18
N LEU A 223 -13.00 -14.23 1.87
CA LEU A 223 -11.57 -14.17 1.53
C LEU A 223 -11.27 -13.35 0.27
N GLY A 224 -12.27 -13.13 -0.59
CA GLY A 224 -12.17 -12.21 -1.72
C GLY A 224 -12.00 -10.74 -1.32
N GLN A 225 -12.25 -10.41 -0.04
CA GLN A 225 -12.04 -9.08 0.53
C GLN A 225 -10.59 -8.83 0.96
N LEU A 226 -9.72 -9.84 0.86
CA LEU A 226 -8.33 -9.80 1.27
C LEU A 226 -7.37 -10.10 0.12
N THR A 227 -6.17 -9.59 0.22
CA THR A 227 -5.02 -9.99 -0.61
C THR A 227 -3.74 -10.01 0.20
N LEU A 228 -2.72 -10.75 -0.27
CA LEU A 228 -1.38 -10.65 0.31
C LEU A 228 -0.84 -9.23 0.09
N SER A 229 -0.11 -8.69 1.06
CA SER A 229 0.38 -7.31 1.02
C SER A 229 1.89 -7.16 1.29
N TYR A 230 2.68 -8.18 1.07
CA TYR A 230 4.14 -8.01 1.00
C TYR A 230 4.54 -7.06 -0.13
N CYS A 231 3.79 -7.12 -1.23
CA CYS A 231 3.82 -6.17 -2.33
C CYS A 231 2.40 -5.69 -2.60
N CYS A 232 2.21 -4.37 -2.75
CA CYS A 232 0.93 -3.78 -3.14
C CYS A 232 1.11 -2.74 -4.24
N SER A 233 0.01 -2.25 -4.81
CA SER A 233 0.07 -1.18 -5.80
C SER A 233 0.43 0.16 -5.14
N ILE A 234 1.05 1.05 -5.91
CA ILE A 234 1.42 2.38 -5.45
C ILE A 234 0.19 3.15 -4.95
N HIS A 235 -0.96 3.03 -5.63
CA HIS A 235 -2.22 3.64 -5.19
C HIS A 235 -2.72 3.10 -3.84
N LYS A 236 -2.54 1.79 -3.59
CA LYS A 236 -2.97 1.17 -2.33
C LYS A 236 -2.09 1.52 -1.14
N SER A 237 -0.89 2.04 -1.37
CA SER A 237 0.00 2.54 -0.32
C SER A 237 -0.19 4.01 0.00
N GLN A 238 -1.04 4.72 -0.73
CA GLN A 238 -1.32 6.13 -0.50
C GLN A 238 -1.94 6.30 0.90
N GLY A 239 -1.47 7.31 1.65
CA GLY A 239 -1.84 7.48 3.06
C GLY A 239 -1.10 6.60 4.06
N SER A 240 -0.28 5.62 3.59
CA SER A 240 0.53 4.76 4.47
C SER A 240 2.00 5.18 4.52
N GLU A 241 2.66 4.87 5.64
CA GLU A 241 4.08 5.14 5.84
C GLU A 241 4.83 3.85 6.20
N PHE A 242 6.00 3.66 5.62
CA PHE A 242 6.83 2.48 5.86
C PHE A 242 8.28 2.88 6.09
N PRO A 243 8.97 2.30 7.10
CA PRO A 243 10.38 2.54 7.34
C PRO A 243 11.29 2.21 6.14
N ILE A 244 10.95 1.15 5.39
CA ILE A 244 11.70 0.72 4.21
C ILE A 244 10.74 0.46 3.06
N VAL A 245 10.93 1.19 1.95
CA VAL A 245 10.19 1.00 0.71
C VAL A 245 11.09 0.49 -0.39
N ILE A 246 10.64 -0.55 -1.10
CA ILE A 246 11.32 -1.12 -2.25
C ILE A 246 10.40 -0.95 -3.46
N MET A 247 10.85 -0.22 -4.47
CA MET A 247 10.04 0.07 -5.65
C MET A 247 10.75 -0.38 -6.93
N PRO A 248 10.41 -1.56 -7.48
CA PRO A 248 10.88 -1.97 -8.79
C PRO A 248 10.24 -1.13 -9.88
N ALA A 249 11.08 -0.55 -10.74
CA ALA A 249 10.64 0.21 -11.91
C ALA A 249 11.20 -0.42 -13.17
N VAL A 250 10.36 -0.77 -14.12
CA VAL A 250 10.74 -1.35 -15.42
C VAL A 250 10.10 -0.59 -16.56
N ARG A 251 10.78 -0.57 -17.72
CA ARG A 251 10.25 0.13 -18.90
C ARG A 251 8.87 -0.37 -19.36
N SER A 252 8.58 -1.63 -19.15
CA SER A 252 7.25 -2.21 -19.47
C SER A 252 6.13 -1.71 -18.55
N HIS A 253 6.44 -0.95 -17.51
CA HIS A 253 5.48 -0.33 -16.60
C HIS A 253 5.17 1.14 -16.96
N MET A 254 5.80 1.66 -18.02
CA MET A 254 5.61 3.05 -18.52
C MET A 254 4.56 3.12 -19.63
#